data_025387506f3253e54f9dbfef5e2b4b2b
#
_entry.id   025387506f3253e54f9dbfef5e2b4b2b
#
_cell.length_a   1.000
_cell.length_b   1.000
_cell.length_c   1.000
_cell.angle_alpha   90.00
_cell.angle_beta   90.00
_cell.angle_gamma   90.00
#
_symmetry.space_group_name_H-M   'P 1'
#
loop_
_entity.id
_entity.type
_entity.pdbx_description
1 polymer ?
#
loop_
_entity_poly.entity_id
_entity_poly.type
_entity_poly.pdbx_seq_one_letter_code
_entity_poly.pdbx_strand_id
1 'polypeptide(L)'
;MTAEQEGLVKQAIEQGPITAEYKADPKQIVHELNRLRATEITSFLQYKQHTYMAVSLFAPGLKGDFEAHATMELQHADKLAERIQQLGGVPIYSPAEIAAKAAEVGVRPEQGPTLTDMVIENLLLERRQVAEYTALIREVGDRDPTTRRLLLDILVETEKHASELADYLKRQTDTR
;
A
#
# COMPACT_ATOMS: atom_id res chain seq x y z
N MET A 1 9.78 22.10 37.23
CA MET A 1 8.94 20.91 37.03
C MET A 1 9.04 20.06 38.28
N THR A 2 7.95 19.49 38.78
CA THR A 2 8.02 18.50 39.87
C THR A 2 8.46 17.14 39.31
N ALA A 3 8.99 16.24 40.14
CA ALA A 3 9.38 14.89 39.74
C ALA A 3 8.19 14.10 39.13
N GLU A 4 6.97 14.36 39.60
CA GLU A 4 5.75 13.77 38.99
C GLU A 4 5.49 14.29 37.59
N GLN A 5 5.65 15.60 37.36
CA GLN A 5 5.52 16.19 36.02
C GLN A 5 6.59 15.66 35.07
N GLU A 6 7.82 15.48 35.51
CA GLU A 6 8.90 14.88 34.72
C GLU A 6 8.58 13.44 34.32
N GLY A 7 8.01 12.65 35.24
CA GLY A 7 7.55 11.29 34.97
C GLY A 7 6.45 11.24 33.90
N LEU A 8 5.45 12.11 33.97
CA LEU A 8 4.35 12.20 32.99
C LEU A 8 4.86 12.63 31.61
N VAL A 9 5.79 13.59 31.56
CA VAL A 9 6.39 14.05 30.30
C VAL A 9 7.18 12.92 29.66
N LYS A 10 7.98 12.19 30.42
CA LYS A 10 8.74 11.04 29.90
C LYS A 10 7.80 9.98 29.33
N GLN A 11 6.73 9.62 30.04
CA GLN A 11 5.73 8.68 29.58
C GLN A 11 5.05 9.17 28.28
N ALA A 12 4.67 10.45 28.20
CA ALA A 12 4.06 11.02 27.00
C ALA A 12 5.00 11.01 25.78
N ILE A 13 6.31 11.22 25.99
CA ILE A 13 7.31 11.12 24.94
C ILE A 13 7.43 9.68 24.43
N GLU A 14 7.43 8.69 25.33
CA GLU A 14 7.55 7.27 24.95
C GLU A 14 6.28 6.74 24.27
N GLN A 15 5.10 7.19 24.68
CA GLN A 15 3.81 6.75 24.12
C GLN A 15 3.41 7.47 22.83
N GLY A 16 3.99 8.65 22.56
CA GLY A 16 3.65 9.45 21.37
C GLY A 16 2.14 9.73 21.28
N PRO A 17 1.48 9.37 20.16
CA PRO A 17 0.05 9.61 19.97
C PRO A 17 -0.85 8.56 20.65
N ILE A 18 -0.28 7.52 21.29
CA ILE A 18 -1.03 6.44 21.92
C ILE A 18 -1.44 6.89 23.31
N THR A 19 -2.74 7.01 23.54
CA THR A 19 -3.34 7.40 24.83
C THR A 19 -4.06 6.21 25.46
N ALA A 20 -4.56 6.39 26.68
CA ALA A 20 -5.37 5.37 27.38
C ALA A 20 -6.65 5.00 26.61
N GLU A 21 -7.13 5.87 25.70
CA GLU A 21 -8.31 5.63 24.87
C GLU A 21 -8.00 4.83 23.60
N TYR A 22 -6.73 4.60 23.26
CA TYR A 22 -6.36 3.75 22.16
C TYR A 22 -6.71 2.29 22.45
N LYS A 23 -7.60 1.68 21.65
CA LYS A 23 -8.19 0.37 21.91
C LYS A 23 -7.66 -0.76 21.02
N ALA A 24 -6.81 -0.44 20.04
CA ALA A 24 -6.15 -1.44 19.21
C ALA A 24 -4.83 -1.91 19.85
N ASP A 25 -4.29 -3.01 19.37
CA ASP A 25 -2.91 -3.42 19.69
C ASP A 25 -1.94 -2.75 18.70
N PRO A 26 -1.10 -1.80 19.15
CA PRO A 26 -0.18 -1.10 18.26
C PRO A 26 0.79 -2.05 17.55
N LYS A 27 1.22 -3.13 18.19
CA LYS A 27 2.17 -4.09 17.62
C LYS A 27 1.53 -4.88 16.47
N GLN A 28 0.27 -5.29 16.67
CA GLN A 28 -0.50 -5.96 15.63
C GLN A 28 -0.74 -5.02 14.44
N ILE A 29 -1.16 -3.78 14.69
CA ILE A 29 -1.36 -2.79 13.62
C ILE A 29 -0.06 -2.52 12.86
N VAL A 30 1.07 -2.32 13.55
CA VAL A 30 2.39 -2.14 12.93
C VAL A 30 2.78 -3.34 12.05
N HIS A 31 2.50 -4.58 12.51
CA HIS A 31 2.74 -5.78 11.72
C HIS A 31 1.96 -5.75 10.40
N GLU A 32 0.66 -5.49 10.46
CA GLU A 32 -0.22 -5.44 9.29
C GLU A 32 0.12 -4.28 8.35
N LEU A 33 0.44 -3.10 8.89
CA LEU A 33 0.87 -1.96 8.08
C LEU A 33 2.20 -2.24 7.36
N ASN A 34 3.15 -2.93 7.99
CA ASN A 34 4.38 -3.37 7.33
C ASN A 34 4.11 -4.38 6.20
N ARG A 35 3.12 -5.25 6.37
CA ARG A 35 2.69 -6.19 5.34
C ARG A 35 2.10 -5.45 4.13
N LEU A 36 1.15 -4.52 4.36
CA LEU A 36 0.60 -3.68 3.28
C LEU A 36 1.69 -2.83 2.62
N ARG A 37 2.56 -2.19 3.41
CA ARG A 37 3.66 -1.39 2.87
C ARG A 37 4.58 -2.21 1.95
N ALA A 38 4.81 -3.47 2.27
CA ALA A 38 5.60 -4.36 1.43
C ALA A 38 4.89 -4.65 0.10
N THR A 39 3.57 -4.75 0.08
CA THR A 39 2.81 -4.88 -1.17
C THR A 39 2.91 -3.62 -2.03
N GLU A 40 2.78 -2.42 -1.44
CA GLU A 40 2.93 -1.15 -2.15
C GLU A 40 4.31 -1.00 -2.82
N ILE A 41 5.39 -1.33 -2.10
CA ILE A 41 6.74 -1.29 -2.65
C ILE A 41 6.89 -2.32 -3.80
N THR A 42 6.31 -3.49 -3.68
CA THR A 42 6.34 -4.50 -4.73
C THR A 42 5.54 -4.04 -5.95
N SER A 43 4.39 -3.40 -5.75
CA SER A 43 3.57 -2.80 -6.81
C SER A 43 4.32 -1.67 -7.53
N PHE A 44 4.95 -0.77 -6.76
CA PHE A 44 5.83 0.26 -7.32
C PHE A 44 6.88 -0.33 -8.26
N LEU A 45 7.58 -1.38 -7.83
CA LEU A 45 8.62 -2.02 -8.65
C LEU A 45 8.03 -2.67 -9.91
N GLN A 46 6.86 -3.32 -9.82
CA GLN A 46 6.18 -3.93 -10.95
C GLN A 46 5.72 -2.87 -11.96
N TYR A 47 5.06 -1.80 -11.51
CA TYR A 47 4.67 -0.70 -12.39
C TYR A 47 5.87 -0.03 -13.06
N LYS A 48 6.97 0.21 -12.32
CA LYS A 48 8.21 0.73 -12.90
C LYS A 48 8.79 -0.21 -13.96
N GLN A 49 8.80 -1.51 -13.71
CA GLN A 49 9.22 -2.50 -14.69
C GLN A 49 8.36 -2.43 -15.95
N HIS A 50 7.03 -2.45 -15.81
CA HIS A 50 6.10 -2.37 -16.94
C HIS A 50 6.20 -1.03 -17.68
N THR A 51 6.46 0.09 -17.01
CA THR A 51 6.75 1.39 -17.63
C THR A 51 7.89 1.28 -18.65
N TYR A 52 8.97 0.59 -18.31
CA TYR A 52 10.14 0.46 -19.19
C TYR A 52 9.99 -0.67 -20.22
N MET A 53 9.17 -1.68 -19.95
CA MET A 53 8.88 -2.77 -20.88
C MET A 53 7.80 -2.40 -21.91
N ALA A 54 6.92 -1.44 -21.62
CA ALA A 54 5.84 -1.02 -22.50
C ALA A 54 6.40 -0.29 -23.73
N VAL A 55 6.62 -1.06 -24.83
CA VAL A 55 7.15 -0.57 -26.11
C VAL A 55 6.17 -0.91 -27.23
N SER A 56 5.45 0.09 -27.74
CA SER A 56 4.66 0.01 -28.97
C SER A 56 4.20 1.39 -29.42
N LEU A 57 3.63 1.50 -30.63
CA LEU A 57 3.02 2.74 -31.11
C LEU A 57 1.83 3.20 -30.24
N PHE A 58 1.20 2.29 -29.53
CA PHE A 58 0.06 2.55 -28.63
C PHE A 58 0.46 2.65 -27.14
N ALA A 59 1.75 2.46 -26.83
CA ALA A 59 2.25 2.45 -25.47
C ALA A 59 2.36 3.82 -24.76
N PRO A 60 2.47 5.00 -25.42
CA PRO A 60 2.77 6.24 -24.69
C PRO A 60 1.77 6.59 -23.60
N GLY A 61 0.46 6.39 -23.84
CA GLY A 61 -0.58 6.63 -22.83
C GLY A 61 -0.47 5.65 -21.66
N LEU A 62 -0.46 4.36 -21.97
CA LEU A 62 -0.35 3.28 -20.96
C LEU A 62 0.95 3.39 -20.15
N LYS A 63 2.06 3.74 -20.80
CA LYS A 63 3.33 4.01 -20.10
C LYS A 63 3.22 5.16 -19.11
N GLY A 64 2.52 6.23 -19.49
CA GLY A 64 2.25 7.37 -18.61
C GLY A 64 1.42 6.97 -17.39
N ASP A 65 0.39 6.14 -17.59
CA ASP A 65 -0.46 5.66 -16.52
C ASP A 65 0.31 4.71 -15.57
N PHE A 66 1.13 3.80 -16.09
CA PHE A 66 1.99 2.96 -15.24
C PHE A 66 2.97 3.79 -14.41
N GLU A 67 3.55 4.85 -14.97
CA GLU A 67 4.44 5.76 -14.22
C GLU A 67 3.68 6.53 -13.13
N ALA A 68 2.46 6.98 -13.43
CA ALA A 68 1.62 7.66 -12.46
C ALA A 68 1.22 6.71 -11.30
N HIS A 69 0.77 5.50 -11.63
CA HIS A 69 0.44 4.49 -10.62
C HIS A 69 1.67 4.15 -9.77
N ALA A 70 2.84 3.89 -10.38
CA ALA A 70 4.08 3.64 -9.63
C ALA A 70 4.37 4.75 -8.61
N THR A 71 4.20 6.01 -9.02
CA THR A 71 4.41 7.15 -8.12
C THR A 71 3.44 7.13 -6.94
N MET A 72 2.18 6.75 -7.16
CA MET A 72 1.17 6.66 -6.10
C MET A 72 1.43 5.50 -5.15
N GLU A 73 1.84 4.32 -5.66
CA GLU A 73 2.21 3.18 -4.81
C GLU A 73 3.34 3.54 -3.83
N LEU A 74 4.36 4.29 -4.31
CA LEU A 74 5.43 4.75 -3.43
C LEU A 74 4.92 5.73 -2.37
N GLN A 75 3.99 6.64 -2.73
CA GLN A 75 3.37 7.55 -1.78
C GLN A 75 2.52 6.79 -0.74
N HIS A 76 1.81 5.74 -1.14
CA HIS A 76 1.09 4.87 -0.21
C HIS A 76 2.05 4.20 0.78
N ALA A 77 3.16 3.64 0.28
CA ALA A 77 4.19 3.05 1.13
C ALA A 77 4.76 4.05 2.15
N ASP A 78 4.94 5.31 1.77
CA ASP A 78 5.45 6.35 2.67
C ASP A 78 4.39 6.78 3.72
N LYS A 79 3.12 6.93 3.33
CA LYS A 79 2.00 7.18 4.26
C LYS A 79 1.89 6.07 5.32
N LEU A 80 2.03 4.81 4.90
CA LEU A 80 2.04 3.66 5.80
C LEU A 80 3.26 3.66 6.73
N ALA A 81 4.45 4.01 6.22
CA ALA A 81 5.67 4.11 7.02
C ALA A 81 5.56 5.19 8.10
N GLU A 82 4.98 6.34 7.79
CA GLU A 82 4.71 7.40 8.75
C GLU A 82 3.78 6.91 9.88
N ARG A 83 2.70 6.19 9.51
CA ARG A 83 1.78 5.65 10.52
C ARG A 83 2.44 4.59 11.40
N ILE A 84 3.28 3.72 10.84
CA ILE A 84 4.07 2.73 11.59
C ILE A 84 4.94 3.44 12.62
N GLN A 85 5.65 4.50 12.25
CA GLN A 85 6.48 5.29 13.15
C GLN A 85 5.65 5.94 14.26
N GLN A 86 4.51 6.53 13.95
CA GLN A 86 3.60 7.13 14.93
C GLN A 86 3.13 6.13 15.98
N LEU A 87 2.96 4.86 15.60
CA LEU A 87 2.58 3.77 16.50
C LEU A 87 3.79 3.16 17.26
N GLY A 88 4.97 3.78 17.15
CA GLY A 88 6.20 3.32 17.82
C GLY A 88 6.87 2.13 17.14
N GLY A 89 6.47 1.79 15.92
CA GLY A 89 7.05 0.72 15.13
C GLY A 89 8.19 1.19 14.21
N VAL A 90 8.81 0.23 13.53
CA VAL A 90 9.86 0.46 12.54
C VAL A 90 9.39 -0.03 11.19
N PRO A 91 9.34 0.84 10.15
CA PRO A 91 9.06 0.41 8.80
C PRO A 91 10.17 -0.51 8.27
N ILE A 92 9.79 -1.59 7.60
CA ILE A 92 10.75 -2.56 7.02
C ILE A 92 11.36 -1.97 5.75
N TYR A 93 12.71 -1.93 5.67
CA TYR A 93 13.46 -1.45 4.50
C TYR A 93 14.36 -2.50 3.86
N SER A 94 14.54 -3.66 4.48
CA SER A 94 15.30 -4.77 3.89
C SER A 94 14.58 -5.30 2.65
N PRO A 95 15.20 -5.33 1.46
CA PRO A 95 14.57 -5.87 0.25
C PRO A 95 14.11 -7.31 0.40
N ALA A 96 14.86 -8.13 1.13
CA ALA A 96 14.50 -9.53 1.40
C ALA A 96 13.25 -9.64 2.28
N GLU A 97 13.13 -8.80 3.32
CA GLU A 97 11.95 -8.78 4.19
C GLU A 97 10.72 -8.23 3.46
N ILE A 98 10.89 -7.20 2.62
CA ILE A 98 9.82 -6.66 1.77
C ILE A 98 9.29 -7.76 0.86
N ALA A 99 10.16 -8.46 0.14
CA ALA A 99 9.76 -9.55 -0.75
C ALA A 99 9.06 -10.70 0.01
N ALA A 100 9.55 -11.06 1.19
CA ALA A 100 8.96 -12.10 2.03
C ALA A 100 7.55 -11.70 2.51
N LYS A 101 7.37 -10.46 2.98
CA LYS A 101 6.09 -9.95 3.45
C LYS A 101 5.06 -9.82 2.32
N ALA A 102 5.43 -9.32 1.17
CA ALA A 102 4.56 -9.26 0.00
C ALA A 102 4.12 -10.66 -0.44
N ALA A 103 5.02 -11.65 -0.38
CA ALA A 103 4.71 -13.03 -0.73
C ALA A 103 3.72 -13.72 0.24
N GLU A 104 3.63 -13.28 1.51
CA GLU A 104 2.64 -13.79 2.48
C GLU A 104 1.20 -13.61 1.97
N VAL A 105 0.95 -12.54 1.23
CA VAL A 105 -0.35 -12.26 0.60
C VAL A 105 -0.37 -12.57 -0.89
N GLY A 106 0.64 -13.31 -1.37
CA GLY A 106 0.75 -13.76 -2.76
C GLY A 106 1.08 -12.66 -3.75
N VAL A 107 1.62 -11.52 -3.30
CA VAL A 107 2.12 -10.45 -4.16
C VAL A 107 3.57 -10.75 -4.53
N ARG A 108 3.82 -10.86 -5.83
CA ARG A 108 5.15 -11.08 -6.41
C ARG A 108 5.23 -10.28 -7.71
N PRO A 109 6.41 -9.71 -8.04
CA PRO A 109 6.58 -9.08 -9.34
C PRO A 109 6.34 -10.08 -10.47
N GLU A 110 5.53 -9.72 -11.44
CA GLU A 110 5.26 -10.49 -12.63
C GLU A 110 5.86 -9.80 -13.85
N GLN A 111 6.13 -10.55 -14.91
CA GLN A 111 6.76 -10.06 -16.13
C GLN A 111 5.86 -10.36 -17.32
N GLY A 112 4.82 -9.55 -17.50
CA GLY A 112 3.92 -9.66 -18.63
C GLY A 112 4.65 -9.46 -19.96
N PRO A 113 4.67 -10.46 -20.86
CA PRO A 113 5.38 -10.36 -22.12
C PRO A 113 4.73 -9.41 -23.12
N THR A 114 3.43 -9.14 -22.98
CA THR A 114 2.69 -8.21 -23.85
C THR A 114 2.09 -7.07 -23.05
N LEU A 115 1.69 -5.98 -23.73
CA LEU A 115 0.98 -4.86 -23.08
C LEU A 115 -0.31 -5.33 -22.39
N THR A 116 -1.04 -6.25 -22.99
CA THR A 116 -2.25 -6.82 -22.43
C THR A 116 -1.95 -7.61 -21.14
N ASP A 117 -0.89 -8.43 -21.15
CA ASP A 117 -0.47 -9.17 -19.96
C ASP A 117 -0.07 -8.23 -18.83
N MET A 118 0.71 -7.16 -19.12
CA MET A 118 1.09 -6.14 -18.13
C MET A 118 -0.14 -5.49 -17.48
N VAL A 119 -1.17 -5.15 -18.27
CA VAL A 119 -2.43 -4.59 -17.74
C VAL A 119 -3.16 -5.61 -16.87
N ILE A 120 -3.23 -6.88 -17.31
CA ILE A 120 -3.88 -7.95 -16.54
C ILE A 120 -3.17 -8.16 -15.20
N GLU A 121 -1.85 -8.27 -15.21
CA GLU A 121 -1.04 -8.50 -14.01
C GLU A 121 -1.17 -7.35 -13.01
N ASN A 122 -1.13 -6.10 -13.48
CA ASN A 122 -1.35 -4.94 -12.63
C ASN A 122 -2.79 -4.92 -12.09
N LEU A 123 -3.80 -5.22 -12.90
CA LEU A 123 -5.19 -5.31 -12.43
C LEU A 123 -5.37 -6.36 -11.33
N LEU A 124 -4.76 -7.54 -11.49
CA LEU A 124 -4.83 -8.60 -10.50
C LEU A 124 -4.14 -8.20 -9.19
N LEU A 125 -3.04 -7.46 -9.29
CA LEU A 125 -2.30 -6.92 -8.15
C LEU A 125 -3.16 -5.91 -7.38
N GLU A 126 -3.72 -4.90 -8.06
CA GLU A 126 -4.62 -3.90 -7.46
C GLU A 126 -5.82 -4.56 -6.76
N ARG A 127 -6.49 -5.50 -7.44
CA ARG A 127 -7.63 -6.21 -6.84
C ARG A 127 -7.26 -6.97 -5.58
N ARG A 128 -6.05 -7.50 -5.50
CA ARG A 128 -5.54 -8.14 -4.28
C ARG A 128 -5.32 -7.12 -3.18
N GLN A 129 -4.71 -5.99 -3.48
CA GLN A 129 -4.54 -4.89 -2.52
C GLN A 129 -5.89 -4.37 -2.02
N VAL A 130 -6.89 -4.17 -2.90
CA VAL A 130 -8.28 -3.83 -2.49
C VAL A 130 -8.82 -4.81 -1.46
N ALA A 131 -8.62 -6.12 -1.65
CA ALA A 131 -9.07 -7.14 -0.71
C ALA A 131 -8.35 -7.04 0.64
N GLU A 132 -7.02 -6.87 0.63
CA GLU A 132 -6.19 -6.74 1.82
C GLU A 132 -6.53 -5.46 2.62
N TYR A 133 -6.65 -4.32 1.95
CA TYR A 133 -7.08 -3.07 2.59
C TYR A 133 -8.47 -3.21 3.20
N THR A 134 -9.42 -3.77 2.46
CA THR A 134 -10.79 -3.99 2.95
C THR A 134 -10.82 -4.89 4.18
N ALA A 135 -10.02 -5.95 4.20
CA ALA A 135 -9.91 -6.85 5.35
C ALA A 135 -9.37 -6.13 6.59
N LEU A 136 -8.25 -5.40 6.44
CA LEU A 136 -7.62 -4.69 7.55
C LEU A 136 -8.50 -3.53 8.06
N ILE A 137 -9.21 -2.81 7.19
CA ILE A 137 -10.15 -1.76 7.59
C ILE A 137 -11.25 -2.33 8.51
N ARG A 138 -11.78 -3.52 8.18
CA ARG A 138 -12.79 -4.20 9.02
C ARG A 138 -12.21 -4.65 10.35
N GLU A 139 -10.98 -5.17 10.33
CA GLU A 139 -10.29 -5.61 11.54
C GLU A 139 -9.97 -4.46 12.49
N VAL A 140 -9.45 -3.34 11.97
CA VAL A 140 -9.14 -2.13 12.75
C VAL A 140 -10.42 -1.55 13.36
N GLY A 141 -11.49 -1.47 12.59
CA GLY A 141 -12.78 -0.94 13.02
C GLY A 141 -12.65 0.46 13.65
N ASP A 142 -13.34 0.68 14.76
CA ASP A 142 -13.31 1.96 15.48
C ASP A 142 -12.22 2.02 16.56
N ARG A 143 -11.40 0.97 16.69
CA ARG A 143 -10.34 0.90 17.70
C ARG A 143 -9.13 1.78 17.40
N ASP A 144 -8.89 2.07 16.11
CA ASP A 144 -7.88 3.02 15.63
C ASP A 144 -8.45 3.82 14.44
N PRO A 145 -9.18 4.89 14.71
CA PRO A 145 -9.84 5.70 13.67
C PRO A 145 -8.84 6.37 12.72
N THR A 146 -7.64 6.70 13.20
CA THR A 146 -6.60 7.34 12.37
C THR A 146 -6.05 6.35 11.35
N THR A 147 -5.67 5.15 11.77
CA THR A 147 -5.23 4.09 10.84
C THR A 147 -6.37 3.71 9.89
N ARG A 148 -7.59 3.53 10.39
CA ARG A 148 -8.75 3.23 9.56
C ARG A 148 -8.97 4.30 8.48
N ARG A 149 -8.85 5.58 8.81
CA ARG A 149 -8.98 6.69 7.85
C ARG A 149 -7.89 6.64 6.78
N LEU A 150 -6.65 6.46 7.18
CA LEU A 150 -5.52 6.31 6.26
C LEU A 150 -5.77 5.17 5.26
N LEU A 151 -6.17 3.99 5.76
CA LEU A 151 -6.45 2.83 4.92
C LEU A 151 -7.61 3.05 3.95
N LEU A 152 -8.65 3.78 4.36
CA LEU A 152 -9.77 4.16 3.49
C LEU A 152 -9.33 5.12 2.37
N ASP A 153 -8.47 6.08 2.67
CA ASP A 153 -7.96 7.02 1.68
C ASP A 153 -7.11 6.32 0.62
N ILE A 154 -6.26 5.36 1.01
CA ILE A 154 -5.47 4.54 0.08
C ILE A 154 -6.40 3.61 -0.73
N LEU A 155 -7.36 2.95 -0.09
CA LEU A 155 -8.29 2.04 -0.75
C LEU A 155 -9.02 2.71 -1.92
N VAL A 156 -9.47 3.96 -1.76
CA VAL A 156 -10.14 4.73 -2.83
C VAL A 156 -9.22 4.89 -4.05
N GLU A 157 -7.94 5.17 -3.83
CA GLU A 157 -6.95 5.31 -4.90
C GLU A 157 -6.67 3.96 -5.59
N THR A 158 -6.51 2.88 -4.83
CA THR A 158 -6.31 1.51 -5.33
C THR A 158 -7.51 1.00 -6.15
N GLU A 159 -8.74 1.25 -5.68
CA GLU A 159 -9.98 0.91 -6.43
C GLU A 159 -10.06 1.68 -7.75
N LYS A 160 -9.63 2.95 -7.77
CA LYS A 160 -9.56 3.75 -9.00
C LYS A 160 -8.56 3.15 -9.99
N HIS A 161 -7.34 2.77 -9.56
CA HIS A 161 -6.36 2.11 -10.41
C HIS A 161 -6.92 0.81 -11.01
N ALA A 162 -7.54 -0.03 -10.19
CA ALA A 162 -8.17 -1.26 -10.67
C ALA A 162 -9.26 -0.99 -11.73
N SER A 163 -10.06 0.07 -11.56
CA SER A 163 -11.09 0.46 -12.54
C SER A 163 -10.48 0.93 -13.85
N GLU A 164 -9.45 1.78 -13.81
CA GLU A 164 -8.76 2.30 -14.99
C GLU A 164 -8.12 1.16 -15.81
N LEU A 165 -7.46 0.21 -15.14
CA LEU A 165 -6.88 -0.97 -15.79
C LEU A 165 -7.96 -1.89 -16.41
N ALA A 166 -9.06 -2.10 -15.71
CA ALA A 166 -10.18 -2.88 -16.24
C ALA A 166 -10.79 -2.25 -17.51
N ASP A 167 -10.85 -0.92 -17.57
CA ASP A 167 -11.37 -0.21 -18.73
C ASP A 167 -10.46 -0.32 -19.97
N TYR A 168 -9.15 -0.43 -19.78
CA TYR A 168 -8.25 -0.76 -20.90
C TYR A 168 -8.59 -2.11 -21.53
N LEU A 169 -8.86 -3.13 -20.72
CA LEU A 169 -9.17 -4.48 -21.20
C LEU A 169 -10.56 -4.56 -21.87
N LYS A 170 -11.56 -3.85 -21.35
CA LYS A 170 -12.90 -3.78 -21.97
C LYS A 170 -12.84 -3.17 -23.38
N ARG A 171 -12.15 -2.03 -23.54
CA ARG A 171 -12.01 -1.35 -24.84
C ARG A 171 -11.31 -2.21 -25.90
N GLN A 172 -10.44 -3.13 -25.50
CA GLN A 172 -9.80 -4.07 -26.44
C GLN A 172 -10.77 -5.16 -26.92
N THR A 173 -11.75 -5.55 -26.12
CA THR A 173 -12.76 -6.54 -26.51
C THR A 173 -13.82 -5.97 -27.42
N ASP A 174 -14.14 -4.68 -27.31
CA ASP A 174 -15.15 -4.01 -28.15
C ASP A 174 -14.66 -3.65 -29.57
N THR A 175 -13.36 -3.78 -29.83
CA THR A 175 -12.74 -3.47 -31.14
C THR A 175 -12.55 -4.72 -32.02
N ARG A 176 -13.06 -5.88 -31.63
CA ARG A 176 -13.07 -7.13 -32.39
C ARG A 176 -14.47 -7.44 -32.90
#